data_2b198e745478007143b746f034ab49cf
#
_entry.id   2b198e745478007143b746f034ab49cf
#
_cell.length_a   1.000
_cell.length_b   1.000
_cell.length_c   1.000
_cell.angle_alpha   90.00
_cell.angle_beta   90.00
_cell.angle_gamma   90.00
#
_symmetry.space_group_name_H-M   'P 1'
#
loop_
_entity.id
_entity.type
_entity.pdbx_description
1 polymer ?
#
loop_
_entity_poly.entity_id
_entity_poly.type
_entity_poly.pdbx_seq_one_letter_code
_entity_poly.pdbx_strand_id
1 'polypeptide(L)'
;MLDNVFFSSYQREIVATIVVLLFSLLIRFVISTLVGRFGKKSGFSKPRIKLVLKYIDFLISIFIILTLVPVWGVERKQAFLVISSIFTVIGVAMFAQWSILSNITAGIIIFFSFPFRIGDKIKILDKDVPIEAEIIDIRLLYTLLKTDSGERISYPNNLFLQKGTAIISKS
;
A
#
# COMPACT_ATOMS: atom_id res chain seq x y z
N MET A 1 -3.33 -30.41 -40.96
CA MET A 1 -4.07 -29.29 -41.59
C MET A 1 -4.97 -28.56 -40.60
N LEU A 2 -5.67 -29.26 -39.71
CA LEU A 2 -6.50 -28.65 -38.65
C LEU A 2 -5.69 -27.84 -37.62
N ASP A 3 -4.47 -28.30 -37.25
CA ASP A 3 -3.60 -27.64 -36.27
C ASP A 3 -3.15 -26.24 -36.73
N ASN A 4 -2.87 -26.06 -38.02
CA ASN A 4 -2.44 -24.75 -38.56
C ASN A 4 -3.59 -23.73 -38.60
N VAL A 5 -4.84 -24.18 -38.81
CA VAL A 5 -6.02 -23.31 -38.79
C VAL A 5 -6.35 -22.88 -37.36
N PHE A 6 -6.23 -23.81 -36.41
CA PHE A 6 -6.44 -23.50 -34.99
C PHE A 6 -5.41 -22.49 -34.46
N PHE A 7 -4.12 -22.72 -34.74
CA PHE A 7 -3.04 -21.80 -34.36
C PHE A 7 -3.22 -20.40 -34.98
N SER A 8 -3.60 -20.31 -36.26
CA SER A 8 -3.81 -19.01 -36.91
C SER A 8 -5.01 -18.23 -36.36
N SER A 9 -6.05 -18.95 -35.90
CA SER A 9 -7.26 -18.32 -35.34
C SER A 9 -7.06 -17.74 -33.94
N TYR A 10 -6.18 -18.36 -33.11
CA TYR A 10 -5.95 -17.97 -31.72
C TYR A 10 -4.54 -17.41 -31.45
N GLN A 11 -3.80 -17.09 -32.50
CA GLN A 11 -2.43 -16.57 -32.39
C GLN A 11 -2.31 -15.35 -31.46
N ARG A 12 -3.27 -14.45 -31.57
CA ARG A 12 -3.31 -13.22 -30.77
C ARG A 12 -3.57 -13.51 -29.29
N GLU A 13 -4.50 -14.39 -28.99
CA GLU A 13 -4.86 -14.79 -27.64
C GLU A 13 -3.71 -15.56 -26.97
N ILE A 14 -3.03 -16.44 -27.68
CA ILE A 14 -1.87 -17.16 -27.23
C ILE A 14 -0.71 -16.21 -26.94
N VAL A 15 -0.39 -15.29 -27.85
CA VAL A 15 0.67 -14.30 -27.65
C VAL A 15 0.34 -13.42 -26.46
N ALA A 16 -0.90 -12.92 -26.33
CA ALA A 16 -1.33 -12.11 -25.21
C ALA A 16 -1.19 -12.88 -23.88
N THR A 17 -1.57 -14.16 -23.84
CA THR A 17 -1.42 -15.01 -22.66
C THR A 17 0.04 -15.16 -22.26
N ILE A 18 0.93 -15.44 -23.21
CA ILE A 18 2.38 -15.55 -22.96
C ILE A 18 2.93 -14.25 -22.39
N VAL A 19 2.57 -13.11 -22.98
CA VAL A 19 3.00 -11.78 -22.50
C VAL A 19 2.53 -11.53 -21.08
N VAL A 20 1.26 -11.80 -20.76
CA VAL A 20 0.70 -11.62 -19.41
C VAL A 20 1.43 -12.51 -18.40
N LEU A 21 1.68 -13.78 -18.73
CA LEU A 21 2.40 -14.70 -17.85
C LEU A 21 3.85 -14.28 -17.63
N LEU A 22 4.58 -13.92 -18.68
CA LEU A 22 5.97 -13.45 -18.56
C LEU A 22 6.05 -12.16 -17.72
N PHE A 23 5.14 -11.22 -17.95
CA PHE A 23 5.08 -9.97 -17.18
C PHE A 23 4.75 -10.23 -15.70
N SER A 24 3.81 -11.13 -15.42
CA SER A 24 3.47 -11.52 -14.05
C SER A 24 4.62 -12.22 -13.33
N LEU A 25 5.37 -13.09 -14.02
CA LEU A 25 6.56 -13.73 -13.49
C LEU A 25 7.67 -12.70 -13.20
N LEU A 26 7.86 -11.71 -14.08
CA LEU A 26 8.81 -10.63 -13.87
C LEU A 26 8.44 -9.81 -12.62
N ILE A 27 7.18 -9.38 -12.50
CA ILE A 27 6.67 -8.65 -11.32
C ILE A 27 6.90 -9.47 -10.07
N ARG A 28 6.51 -10.74 -10.08
CA ARG A 28 6.71 -11.65 -8.96
C ARG A 28 8.16 -11.76 -8.54
N PHE A 29 9.06 -11.93 -9.51
CA PHE A 29 10.50 -12.01 -9.27
C PHE A 29 11.05 -10.74 -8.63
N VAL A 30 10.70 -9.57 -9.17
CA VAL A 30 11.11 -8.28 -8.63
C VAL A 30 10.60 -8.09 -7.20
N ILE A 31 9.30 -8.28 -6.97
CA ILE A 31 8.71 -8.07 -5.64
C ILE A 31 9.26 -9.07 -4.63
N SER A 32 9.37 -10.36 -4.98
CA SER A 32 9.90 -11.38 -4.06
C SER A 32 11.35 -11.10 -3.67
N THR A 33 12.16 -10.61 -4.62
CA THR A 33 13.54 -10.22 -4.36
C THR A 33 13.62 -9.00 -3.43
N LEU A 34 12.80 -7.98 -3.67
CA LEU A 34 12.75 -6.76 -2.84
C LEU A 34 12.28 -7.09 -1.42
N VAL A 35 11.16 -7.81 -1.28
CA VAL A 35 10.61 -8.23 0.02
C VAL A 35 11.59 -9.12 0.78
N GLY A 36 12.24 -10.06 0.08
CA GLY A 36 13.24 -10.94 0.68
C GLY A 36 14.48 -10.18 1.16
N ARG A 37 15.00 -9.23 0.38
CA ARG A 37 16.16 -8.39 0.76
C ARG A 37 15.81 -7.47 1.92
N PHE A 38 14.69 -6.74 1.82
CA PHE A 38 14.24 -5.82 2.85
C PHE A 38 13.93 -6.56 4.16
N GLY A 39 13.22 -7.68 4.09
CA GLY A 39 12.86 -8.47 5.25
C GLY A 39 14.09 -9.01 6.00
N LYS A 40 15.13 -9.45 5.28
CA LYS A 40 16.40 -9.88 5.89
C LYS A 40 17.14 -8.69 6.56
N LYS A 41 17.20 -7.55 5.88
CA LYS A 41 17.87 -6.34 6.40
C LYS A 41 17.17 -5.79 7.65
N SER A 42 15.84 -5.89 7.71
CA SER A 42 15.03 -5.40 8.83
C SER A 42 14.86 -6.42 9.97
N GLY A 43 15.55 -7.56 9.92
CA GLY A 43 15.49 -8.57 10.98
C GLY A 43 14.16 -9.32 11.08
N PHE A 44 13.32 -9.30 10.05
CA PHE A 44 12.05 -10.04 10.07
C PHE A 44 12.28 -11.54 10.02
N SER A 45 11.47 -12.28 10.80
CA SER A 45 11.51 -13.73 10.79
C SER A 45 11.10 -14.31 9.42
N LYS A 46 11.74 -15.42 9.01
CA LYS A 46 11.44 -16.11 7.74
C LYS A 46 9.94 -16.41 7.54
N PRO A 47 9.17 -16.83 8.57
CA PRO A 47 7.73 -17.05 8.43
C PRO A 47 6.94 -15.79 8.04
N ARG A 48 7.30 -14.63 8.58
CA ARG A 48 6.63 -13.35 8.23
C ARG A 48 6.87 -12.97 6.76
N ILE A 49 8.11 -13.09 6.29
CA ILE A 49 8.44 -12.85 4.88
C ILE A 49 7.66 -13.79 3.97
N LYS A 50 7.59 -15.10 4.32
CA LYS A 50 6.84 -16.10 3.55
C LYS A 50 5.34 -15.78 3.50
N LEU A 51 4.77 -15.30 4.61
CA LEU A 51 3.36 -14.90 4.67
C LEU A 51 3.07 -13.73 3.72
N VAL A 52 3.90 -12.68 3.74
CA VAL A 52 3.77 -11.54 2.82
C VAL A 52 3.85 -11.99 1.36
N LEU A 53 4.83 -12.83 1.02
CA LEU A 53 4.98 -13.36 -0.34
C LEU A 53 3.75 -14.18 -0.77
N LYS A 54 3.14 -14.96 0.13
CA LYS A 54 1.91 -15.69 -0.15
C LYS A 54 0.74 -14.77 -0.52
N TYR A 55 0.57 -13.64 0.17
CA TYR A 55 -0.46 -12.65 -0.18
C TYR A 55 -0.16 -11.98 -1.52
N ILE A 56 1.09 -11.68 -1.80
CA ILE A 56 1.50 -11.10 -3.10
C ILE A 56 1.21 -12.10 -4.23
N ASP A 57 1.56 -13.38 -4.06
CA ASP A 57 1.26 -14.44 -5.03
C ASP A 57 -0.25 -14.57 -5.29
N PHE A 58 -1.07 -14.45 -4.23
CA PHE A 58 -2.52 -14.46 -4.35
C PHE A 58 -3.04 -13.27 -5.17
N LEU A 59 -2.55 -12.05 -4.90
CA LEU A 59 -2.93 -10.85 -5.66
C LEU A 59 -2.50 -10.94 -7.13
N ILE A 60 -1.29 -11.43 -7.41
CA ILE A 60 -0.80 -11.65 -8.77
C ILE A 60 -1.69 -12.68 -9.49
N SER A 61 -2.11 -13.75 -8.81
CA SER A 61 -3.00 -14.77 -9.40
C SER A 61 -4.36 -14.18 -9.77
N ILE A 62 -4.95 -13.34 -8.91
CA ILE A 62 -6.18 -12.61 -9.22
C ILE A 62 -5.98 -11.72 -10.46
N PHE A 63 -4.88 -10.96 -10.51
CA PHE A 63 -4.57 -10.08 -11.63
C PHE A 63 -4.44 -10.86 -12.95
N ILE A 64 -3.77 -12.03 -12.93
CA ILE A 64 -3.65 -12.90 -14.10
C ILE A 64 -5.04 -13.35 -14.59
N ILE A 65 -5.88 -13.84 -13.67
CA ILE A 65 -7.24 -14.30 -14.02
C ILE A 65 -8.05 -13.16 -14.63
N LEU A 66 -8.09 -11.99 -13.99
CA LEU A 66 -8.82 -10.82 -14.47
C LEU A 66 -8.36 -10.33 -15.84
N THR A 67 -7.06 -10.48 -16.15
CA THR A 67 -6.49 -10.09 -17.44
C THR A 67 -6.75 -11.13 -18.52
N LEU A 68 -6.74 -12.42 -18.18
CA LEU A 68 -6.91 -13.51 -19.15
C LEU A 68 -8.37 -13.74 -19.55
N VAL A 69 -9.32 -13.51 -18.64
CA VAL A 69 -10.76 -13.67 -18.96
C VAL A 69 -11.19 -12.89 -20.20
N PRO A 70 -10.90 -11.59 -20.37
CA PRO A 70 -11.23 -10.86 -21.58
C PRO A 70 -10.42 -11.26 -22.82
N VAL A 71 -9.24 -11.86 -22.64
CA VAL A 71 -8.41 -12.34 -23.77
C VAL A 71 -9.05 -13.55 -24.44
N TRP A 72 -9.65 -14.47 -23.67
CA TRP A 72 -10.11 -15.78 -24.14
C TRP A 72 -11.61 -15.89 -24.46
N GLY A 73 -12.30 -14.82 -24.75
CA GLY A 73 -13.61 -15.04 -25.34
C GLY A 73 -14.78 -14.26 -24.77
N VAL A 74 -14.51 -13.17 -24.10
CA VAL A 74 -15.59 -12.26 -23.73
C VAL A 74 -15.66 -11.16 -24.78
N GLU A 75 -16.85 -10.92 -25.37
CA GLU A 75 -17.07 -9.77 -26.23
C GLU A 75 -16.55 -8.50 -25.51
N ARG A 76 -15.88 -7.61 -26.24
CA ARG A 76 -15.24 -6.41 -25.65
C ARG A 76 -16.18 -5.59 -24.77
N LYS A 77 -17.47 -5.51 -25.14
CA LYS A 77 -18.49 -4.82 -24.33
C LYS A 77 -18.73 -5.50 -22.99
N GLN A 78 -18.81 -6.83 -22.97
CA GLN A 78 -19.02 -7.61 -21.76
C GLN A 78 -17.78 -7.60 -20.88
N ALA A 79 -16.57 -7.71 -21.47
CA ALA A 79 -15.32 -7.56 -20.75
C ALA A 79 -15.22 -6.21 -20.04
N PHE A 80 -15.58 -5.12 -20.73
CA PHE A 80 -15.59 -3.79 -20.14
C PHE A 80 -16.55 -3.68 -18.96
N LEU A 81 -17.75 -4.22 -19.07
CA LEU A 81 -18.75 -4.23 -18.00
C LEU A 81 -18.25 -5.01 -16.77
N VAL A 82 -17.66 -6.20 -16.96
CA VAL A 82 -17.09 -7.00 -15.87
C VAL A 82 -15.95 -6.26 -15.19
N ILE A 83 -15.00 -5.73 -15.96
CA ILE A 83 -13.88 -4.96 -15.41
C ILE A 83 -14.39 -3.74 -14.64
N SER A 84 -15.33 -2.97 -15.22
CA SER A 84 -15.88 -1.79 -14.56
C SER A 84 -16.60 -2.13 -13.26
N SER A 85 -17.36 -3.24 -13.22
CA SER A 85 -18.04 -3.68 -12.00
C SER A 85 -17.03 -4.06 -10.90
N ILE A 86 -15.93 -4.74 -11.25
CA ILE A 86 -14.86 -5.07 -10.31
C ILE A 86 -14.20 -3.79 -9.79
N PHE A 87 -13.87 -2.83 -10.67
CA PHE A 87 -13.31 -1.54 -10.26
C PHE A 87 -14.26 -0.76 -9.34
N THR A 88 -15.58 -0.83 -9.60
CA THR A 88 -16.57 -0.20 -8.73
C THR A 88 -16.54 -0.80 -7.33
N VAL A 89 -16.52 -2.13 -7.21
CA VAL A 89 -16.45 -2.82 -5.91
C VAL A 89 -15.13 -2.49 -5.18
N ILE A 90 -14.01 -2.50 -5.90
CA ILE A 90 -12.70 -2.10 -5.34
C ILE A 90 -12.74 -0.63 -4.89
N GLY A 91 -13.35 0.26 -5.70
CA GLY A 91 -13.50 1.67 -5.35
C GLY A 91 -14.26 1.85 -4.04
N VAL A 92 -15.39 1.17 -3.88
CA VAL A 92 -16.18 1.19 -2.62
C VAL A 92 -15.35 0.64 -1.45
N ALA A 93 -14.63 -0.47 -1.64
CA ALA A 93 -13.76 -1.05 -0.62
C ALA A 93 -12.62 -0.09 -0.21
N MET A 94 -12.09 0.72 -1.12
CA MET A 94 -11.07 1.73 -0.81
C MET A 94 -11.61 2.84 0.10
N PHE A 95 -12.89 3.20 0.04
CA PHE A 95 -13.48 4.13 1.01
C PHE A 95 -13.44 3.58 2.42
N ALA A 96 -13.60 2.27 2.61
CA ALA A 96 -13.45 1.64 3.93
C ALA A 96 -12.01 1.77 4.49
N GLN A 97 -11.01 1.97 3.64
CA GLN A 97 -9.60 2.19 4.02
C GLN A 97 -9.22 3.68 4.15
N TRP A 98 -10.20 4.58 4.12
CA TRP A 98 -9.98 6.03 4.19
C TRP A 98 -9.08 6.47 5.35
N SER A 99 -9.26 5.86 6.53
CA SER A 99 -8.47 6.18 7.73
C SER A 99 -6.97 5.87 7.55
N ILE A 100 -6.64 4.75 6.93
CA ILE A 100 -5.25 4.36 6.68
C ILE A 100 -4.62 5.32 5.65
N LEU A 101 -5.32 5.59 4.56
CA LEU A 101 -4.84 6.49 3.51
C LEU A 101 -4.66 7.92 4.04
N SER A 102 -5.58 8.38 4.89
CA SER A 102 -5.49 9.68 5.56
C SER A 102 -4.24 9.78 6.44
N ASN A 103 -3.91 8.74 7.21
CA ASN A 103 -2.69 8.73 8.03
C ASN A 103 -1.42 8.72 7.19
N ILE A 104 -1.38 7.97 6.08
CA ILE A 104 -0.23 7.96 5.15
C ILE A 104 -0.02 9.34 4.55
N THR A 105 -1.08 9.96 4.03
CA THR A 105 -1.04 11.29 3.42
C THR A 105 -0.59 12.33 4.45
N ALA A 106 -1.16 12.27 5.66
CA ALA A 106 -0.77 13.14 6.76
C ALA A 106 0.70 12.97 7.15
N GLY A 107 1.19 11.72 7.22
CA GLY A 107 2.60 11.45 7.53
C GLY A 107 3.56 12.08 6.51
N ILE A 108 3.23 12.02 5.23
CA ILE A 108 4.00 12.66 4.16
C ILE A 108 3.98 14.19 4.34
N ILE A 109 2.79 14.78 4.58
CA ILE A 109 2.65 16.23 4.79
C ILE A 109 3.43 16.70 6.02
N ILE A 110 3.33 15.97 7.14
CA ILE A 110 4.06 16.29 8.38
C ILE A 110 5.57 16.25 8.12
N PHE A 111 6.04 15.22 7.45
CA PHE A 111 7.48 15.06 7.20
C PHE A 111 8.07 16.19 6.34
N PHE A 112 7.34 16.65 5.30
CA PHE A 112 7.87 17.63 4.34
C PHE A 112 7.46 19.06 4.60
N SER A 113 6.33 19.32 5.23
CA SER A 113 5.70 20.67 5.24
C SER A 113 5.39 21.20 6.62
N PHE A 114 5.50 20.41 7.67
CA PHE A 114 5.14 20.89 9.00
C PHE A 114 6.27 21.69 9.66
N PRO A 115 5.93 22.67 10.55
CA PRO A 115 6.92 23.55 11.18
C PRO A 115 7.75 22.90 12.29
N PHE A 116 7.40 21.71 12.76
CA PHE A 116 8.13 20.95 13.76
C PHE A 116 8.95 19.80 13.15
N ARG A 117 10.01 19.40 13.85
CA ARG A 117 10.95 18.36 13.42
C ARG A 117 11.12 17.29 14.51
N ILE A 118 11.80 16.20 14.17
CA ILE A 118 12.26 15.20 15.15
C ILE A 118 13.20 15.90 16.13
N GLY A 119 12.96 15.70 17.43
CA GLY A 119 13.66 16.36 18.53
C GLY A 119 12.92 17.56 19.11
N ASP A 120 11.97 18.16 18.40
CA ASP A 120 11.21 19.29 18.93
C ASP A 120 10.21 18.83 20.00
N LYS A 121 10.06 19.67 21.04
CA LYS A 121 9.04 19.48 22.07
C LYS A 121 7.78 20.23 21.67
N ILE A 122 6.67 19.52 21.59
CA ILE A 122 5.38 20.05 21.14
C ILE A 122 4.29 19.86 22.19
N LYS A 123 3.26 20.69 22.09
CA LYS A 123 2.00 20.53 22.82
C LYS A 123 0.87 20.37 21.82
N ILE A 124 0.17 19.26 21.89
CA ILE A 124 -1.04 19.02 21.12
C ILE A 124 -2.21 19.62 21.88
N LEU A 125 -2.90 20.57 21.25
CA LEU A 125 -4.02 21.30 21.83
C LEU A 125 -5.31 20.49 21.63
N ASP A 126 -5.40 19.35 22.34
CA ASP A 126 -6.63 18.58 22.42
C ASP A 126 -7.43 19.02 23.65
N LYS A 127 -8.76 19.16 23.48
CA LYS A 127 -9.65 19.57 24.58
C LYS A 127 -9.76 18.47 25.65
N ASP A 128 -9.69 17.23 25.24
CA ASP A 128 -9.93 16.10 26.13
C ASP A 128 -8.62 15.58 26.78
N VAL A 129 -7.52 15.54 26.01
CA VAL A 129 -6.22 15.06 26.49
C VAL A 129 -5.09 15.89 25.87
N PRO A 130 -4.73 17.02 26.47
CA PRO A 130 -3.58 17.79 26.01
C PRO A 130 -2.29 16.98 26.25
N ILE A 131 -1.49 16.79 25.21
CA ILE A 131 -0.24 16.01 25.26
C ILE A 131 0.94 16.95 25.06
N GLU A 132 1.84 16.99 26.04
CA GLU A 132 3.16 17.62 25.89
C GLU A 132 4.22 16.52 25.75
N ALA A 133 4.96 16.52 24.65
CA ALA A 133 5.90 15.48 24.34
C ALA A 133 6.95 15.91 23.31
N GLU A 134 8.07 15.21 23.31
CA GLU A 134 9.13 15.31 22.31
C GLU A 134 8.81 14.37 21.11
N ILE A 135 9.07 14.84 19.90
CA ILE A 135 8.95 14.03 18.69
C ILE A 135 10.19 13.14 18.55
N ILE A 136 10.01 11.83 18.71
CA ILE A 136 11.11 10.86 18.57
C ILE A 136 11.29 10.42 17.12
N ASP A 137 10.17 10.17 16.40
CA ASP A 137 10.21 9.65 15.04
C ASP A 137 8.88 9.92 14.32
N ILE A 138 8.94 10.21 13.02
CA ILE A 138 7.77 10.41 12.18
C ILE A 138 7.68 9.22 11.22
N ARG A 139 6.68 8.37 11.44
CA ARG A 139 6.44 7.16 10.64
C ARG A 139 5.28 7.35 9.69
N LEU A 140 5.13 6.40 8.78
CA LEU A 140 4.12 6.47 7.70
C LEU A 140 2.68 6.63 8.22
N LEU A 141 2.33 5.97 9.32
CA LEU A 141 0.96 5.96 9.86
C LEU A 141 0.80 6.75 11.16
N TYR A 142 1.87 6.92 11.91
CA TYR A 142 1.86 7.56 13.22
C TYR A 142 3.19 8.25 13.52
N THR A 143 3.14 9.24 14.36
CA THR A 143 4.32 9.90 14.95
C THR A 143 4.56 9.33 16.34
N LEU A 144 5.80 8.99 16.64
CA LEU A 144 6.20 8.48 17.95
C LEU A 144 6.62 9.68 18.83
N LEU A 145 5.92 9.83 19.93
CA LEU A 145 6.11 10.88 20.92
C LEU A 145 6.67 10.30 22.21
N LYS A 146 7.43 11.10 22.98
CA LYS A 146 7.90 10.76 24.32
C LYS A 146 7.56 11.89 25.27
N THR A 147 6.82 11.57 26.33
CA THR A 147 6.47 12.50 27.39
C THR A 147 7.66 12.74 28.34
N ASP A 148 7.59 13.77 29.16
CA ASP A 148 8.61 14.04 30.21
C ASP A 148 8.67 12.92 31.25
N SER A 149 7.58 12.16 31.45
CA SER A 149 7.56 10.96 32.30
C SER A 149 8.30 9.76 31.67
N GLY A 150 8.75 9.87 30.41
CA GLY A 150 9.42 8.80 29.66
C GLY A 150 8.47 7.86 28.92
N GLU A 151 7.18 8.09 29.00
CA GLU A 151 6.15 7.30 28.30
C GLU A 151 6.22 7.52 26.78
N ARG A 152 6.06 6.44 26.00
CA ARG A 152 6.04 6.49 24.54
C ARG A 152 4.64 6.39 24.01
N ILE A 153 4.20 7.40 23.24
CA ILE A 153 2.86 7.50 22.68
C ILE A 153 2.97 7.37 21.16
N SER A 154 2.19 6.46 20.57
CA SER A 154 1.97 6.41 19.11
C SER A 154 0.78 7.30 18.76
N TYR A 155 1.03 8.45 18.17
CA TYR A 155 -0.01 9.40 17.82
C TYR A 155 -0.33 9.33 16.32
N PRO A 156 -1.59 9.04 15.90
CA PRO A 156 -1.96 8.95 14.49
C PRO A 156 -1.67 10.24 13.73
N ASN A 157 -1.05 10.13 12.56
CA ASN A 157 -0.61 11.30 11.80
C ASN A 157 -1.76 12.21 11.36
N ASN A 158 -2.93 11.64 11.01
CA ASN A 158 -4.09 12.42 10.60
C ASN A 158 -4.63 13.34 11.71
N LEU A 159 -4.42 13.00 12.98
CA LEU A 159 -4.83 13.81 14.10
C LEU A 159 -3.97 15.08 14.26
N PHE A 160 -2.69 15.06 13.86
CA PHE A 160 -1.87 16.26 13.81
C PHE A 160 -2.44 17.32 12.86
N LEU A 161 -3.03 16.92 11.74
CA LEU A 161 -3.65 17.83 10.80
C LEU A 161 -5.00 18.37 11.27
N GLN A 162 -5.62 17.68 12.22
CA GLN A 162 -6.94 18.03 12.76
C GLN A 162 -6.88 18.82 14.07
N LYS A 163 -5.77 18.71 14.79
CA LYS A 163 -5.57 19.34 16.09
C LYS A 163 -4.54 20.46 15.99
N GLY A 164 -4.75 21.53 16.74
CA GLY A 164 -3.73 22.57 16.89
C GLY A 164 -2.50 22.00 17.58
N THR A 165 -1.32 22.38 17.11
CA THR A 165 -0.04 21.97 17.71
C THR A 165 0.82 23.20 17.96
N ALA A 166 1.26 23.39 19.21
CA ALA A 166 2.18 24.45 19.60
C ALA A 166 3.60 23.87 19.77
N ILE A 167 4.62 24.57 19.27
CA ILE A 167 6.02 24.22 19.52
C ILE A 167 6.43 24.90 20.83
N ILE A 168 6.88 24.09 21.80
CA ILE A 168 7.36 24.57 23.11
C ILE A 168 8.85 24.91 23.04
N SER A 169 9.66 24.00 22.50
CA SER A 169 11.07 24.21 22.26
C SER A 169 11.53 23.51 21.00
N LYS A 170 12.52 24.08 20.32
CA LYS A 170 13.19 23.47 19.17
C LYS A 170 14.48 22.80 19.61
N SER A 171 14.75 21.63 19.06
CA SER A 171 16.02 20.93 19.23
C SER A 171 17.18 21.63 18.54
#